data_0c4916817b43e009853fc1175fc72656
#
_entry.id   0c4916817b43e009853fc1175fc72656
#
_cell.length_a   1.000
_cell.length_b   1.000
_cell.length_c   1.000
_cell.angle_alpha   90.00
_cell.angle_beta   90.00
_cell.angle_gamma   90.00
#
_symmetry.space_group_name_H-M   'P 1'
#
loop_
_entity.id
_entity.type
_entity.pdbx_description
1 polymer ?
#
loop_
_entity_poly.entity_id
_entity_poly.type
_entity_poly.pdbx_seq_one_letter_code
_entity_poly.pdbx_strand_id
1 'polypeptide(L)'
;MIVRRTGRRATAPAGPPRAPEARPPVPERTAARPARQTAPVPDSLDAELATLTEEEPASGPPSTLPAPAEAEGRPQPALDLLIWDAPNIDMTLSTVIGARPTAASRPRFDAIAAWFVEGAGDPSAPGASEVEACVFANIPPQPGTLQRWVEALRGFGYSVFARPKSQPDDDIDQDMLDHIAVRAHSHRLRRLVVFSGDGRNFAEPLEQLVREGTHVVVVAFSEVAGYAISSDLLEFIDIEDVPGAFVEPLDRVRLDALPPDGAWLRPTRSLRDFVSSFTARRDR
;
A
#
# COMPACT_ATOMS: atom_id res chain seq x y z
N MET A 1 -69.62 18.58 -24.62
CA MET A 1 -69.29 18.98 -26.02
C MET A 1 -67.87 19.59 -25.97
N ILE A 2 -66.84 18.79 -26.09
CA ILE A 2 -65.45 19.27 -26.12
C ILE A 2 -64.67 18.48 -27.17
N VAL A 3 -64.23 19.21 -28.17
CA VAL A 3 -63.63 18.75 -29.43
C VAL A 3 -62.16 18.29 -29.15
N ARG A 4 -61.81 17.04 -29.50
CA ARG A 4 -60.45 16.53 -29.57
C ARG A 4 -59.77 17.02 -30.86
N ARG A 5 -58.66 17.71 -30.76
CA ARG A 5 -57.72 17.97 -31.85
C ARG A 5 -56.57 16.99 -31.80
N THR A 6 -56.50 16.07 -32.74
CA THR A 6 -55.39 15.18 -33.04
C THR A 6 -54.41 15.90 -33.94
N GLY A 7 -53.23 16.25 -33.42
CA GLY A 7 -52.11 16.75 -34.21
C GLY A 7 -51.20 15.59 -34.67
N ARG A 8 -51.23 15.25 -35.92
CA ARG A 8 -50.28 14.35 -36.60
C ARG A 8 -48.95 15.09 -36.76
N ARG A 9 -47.87 14.60 -36.15
CA ARG A 9 -46.52 15.04 -36.43
C ARG A 9 -45.94 14.18 -37.54
N ALA A 10 -45.60 14.81 -38.68
CA ALA A 10 -44.97 14.15 -39.81
C ALA A 10 -43.54 13.78 -39.47
N THR A 11 -43.16 12.54 -39.69
CA THR A 11 -41.78 12.04 -39.63
C THR A 11 -41.12 12.30 -40.99
N ALA A 12 -39.95 12.99 -40.93
CA ALA A 12 -39.10 13.18 -42.10
C ALA A 12 -38.35 11.86 -42.43
N PRO A 13 -38.05 11.58 -43.72
CA PRO A 13 -37.37 10.36 -44.11
C PRO A 13 -35.88 10.38 -43.73
N ALA A 14 -35.39 9.23 -43.27
CA ALA A 14 -34.00 8.98 -42.96
C ALA A 14 -33.13 9.00 -44.24
N GLY A 15 -32.06 9.73 -44.22
CA GLY A 15 -31.08 9.75 -45.31
C GLY A 15 -30.23 8.47 -45.35
N PRO A 16 -29.55 8.19 -46.48
CA PRO A 16 -28.80 6.95 -46.69
C PRO A 16 -27.57 6.83 -45.77
N PRO A 17 -27.13 5.61 -45.44
CA PRO A 17 -25.97 5.38 -44.56
C PRO A 17 -24.69 5.84 -45.22
N ARG A 18 -23.88 6.58 -44.46
CA ARG A 18 -22.55 7.05 -44.84
C ARG A 18 -21.58 5.87 -44.90
N ALA A 19 -20.86 5.75 -46.02
CA ALA A 19 -19.79 4.75 -46.20
C ALA A 19 -18.64 4.96 -45.19
N PRO A 20 -17.93 3.89 -44.77
CA PRO A 20 -16.78 4.01 -43.85
C PRO A 20 -15.63 4.73 -44.53
N GLU A 21 -15.16 5.79 -43.92
CA GLU A 21 -13.93 6.52 -44.28
C GLU A 21 -12.70 5.62 -44.13
N ALA A 22 -11.93 5.49 -45.20
CA ALA A 22 -10.68 4.74 -45.22
C ALA A 22 -9.63 5.42 -44.30
N ARG A 23 -9.05 4.64 -43.39
CA ARG A 23 -7.89 5.06 -42.59
C ARG A 23 -6.68 5.35 -43.48
N PRO A 24 -5.94 6.44 -43.23
CA PRO A 24 -4.69 6.70 -43.94
C PRO A 24 -3.62 5.66 -43.52
N PRO A 25 -2.68 5.31 -44.43
CA PRO A 25 -1.64 4.34 -44.17
C PRO A 25 -0.64 4.89 -43.15
N VAL A 26 -0.26 4.03 -42.20
CA VAL A 26 0.81 4.27 -41.22
C VAL A 26 2.14 4.24 -41.96
N PRO A 27 3.02 5.25 -41.83
CA PRO A 27 4.35 5.19 -42.46
C PRO A 27 5.22 4.17 -41.74
N GLU A 28 5.74 3.19 -42.49
CA GLU A 28 6.82 2.29 -42.06
C GLU A 28 8.09 3.12 -41.78
N ARG A 29 8.45 3.22 -40.52
CA ARG A 29 9.74 3.76 -40.11
C ARG A 29 10.76 2.63 -40.06
N THR A 30 11.40 2.38 -41.22
CA THR A 30 12.68 1.70 -41.26
C THR A 30 13.76 2.71 -40.84
N ALA A 31 14.16 2.65 -39.59
CA ALA A 31 15.33 3.38 -39.11
C ALA A 31 16.36 2.37 -38.59
N ALA A 32 17.38 2.13 -39.38
CA ALA A 32 18.57 1.40 -38.98
C ALA A 32 19.21 2.07 -37.75
N ARG A 33 19.43 1.30 -36.71
CA ARG A 33 20.16 1.69 -35.50
C ARG A 33 21.65 1.79 -35.85
N PRO A 34 22.33 2.92 -35.66
CA PRO A 34 23.80 2.95 -35.82
C PRO A 34 24.45 2.12 -34.73
N ALA A 35 25.38 1.27 -35.10
CA ALA A 35 26.22 0.49 -34.22
C ALA A 35 27.00 1.44 -33.30
N ARG A 36 26.87 1.25 -31.98
CA ARG A 36 27.71 1.92 -30.99
C ARG A 36 29.13 1.40 -31.12
N GLN A 37 30.02 2.25 -31.58
CA GLN A 37 31.44 2.01 -31.51
C GLN A 37 31.86 1.99 -30.04
N THR A 38 32.32 0.83 -29.57
CA THR A 38 33.03 0.69 -28.30
C THR A 38 34.40 1.34 -28.45
N ALA A 39 34.62 2.41 -27.70
CA ALA A 39 35.97 2.97 -27.54
C ALA A 39 36.82 1.96 -26.73
N PRO A 40 38.10 1.83 -27.03
CA PRO A 40 39.00 0.94 -26.29
C PRO A 40 39.19 1.48 -24.86
N VAL A 41 39.06 0.57 -23.89
CA VAL A 41 39.40 0.79 -22.48
C VAL A 41 40.94 0.88 -22.42
N PRO A 42 41.55 1.89 -21.77
CA PRO A 42 42.98 1.93 -21.60
C PRO A 42 43.41 0.87 -20.56
N ASP A 43 44.34 0.03 -21.02
CA ASP A 43 45.07 -0.98 -20.26
C ASP A 43 46.12 -0.27 -19.37
N SER A 44 45.71 0.22 -18.19
CA SER A 44 46.65 0.80 -17.22
C SER A 44 46.13 0.79 -15.78
N LEU A 45 45.67 -0.35 -15.31
CA LEU A 45 45.41 -0.57 -13.89
C LEU A 45 46.39 -1.56 -13.24
N ASP A 46 47.30 -2.18 -14.01
CA ASP A 46 48.30 -3.12 -13.50
C ASP A 46 49.65 -2.47 -13.13
N ALA A 47 49.82 -1.16 -13.29
CA ALA A 47 51.08 -0.48 -13.02
C ALA A 47 51.15 0.24 -11.65
N GLU A 48 50.02 0.41 -10.95
CA GLU A 48 50.00 1.10 -9.64
C GLU A 48 50.01 0.16 -8.41
N LEU A 49 49.90 -1.16 -8.63
CA LEU A 49 49.93 -2.13 -7.51
C LEU A 49 51.31 -2.64 -7.18
N ALA A 50 52.34 -2.24 -7.89
CA ALA A 50 53.73 -2.75 -7.72
C ALA A 50 54.66 -1.88 -6.88
N THR A 51 54.19 -0.76 -6.30
CA THR A 51 55.04 0.15 -5.52
C THR A 51 54.68 0.30 -4.06
N LEU A 52 53.88 -0.61 -3.47
CA LEU A 52 53.52 -0.61 -2.04
C LEU A 52 54.03 -1.83 -1.29
N THR A 53 55.20 -2.34 -1.65
CA THR A 53 55.91 -3.34 -0.80
C THR A 53 57.31 -2.84 -0.52
N GLU A 54 57.53 -2.54 0.75
CA GLU A 54 58.78 -2.42 1.51
C GLU A 54 58.84 -1.12 2.33
N GLU A 55 58.10 -1.08 3.44
CA GLU A 55 58.53 -0.37 4.65
C GLU A 55 58.45 -1.33 5.83
N GLU A 56 59.63 -1.59 6.43
CA GLU A 56 59.81 -2.42 7.63
C GLU A 56 59.02 -1.87 8.81
N PRO A 57 58.47 -2.75 9.70
CA PRO A 57 57.70 -2.29 10.84
C PRO A 57 58.68 -1.80 11.95
N ALA A 58 58.65 -0.50 12.21
CA ALA A 58 59.18 0.06 13.43
C ALA A 58 58.44 -0.55 14.64
N SER A 59 59.20 -1.22 15.51
CA SER A 59 58.76 -1.77 16.77
C SER A 59 58.29 -0.65 17.72
N GLY A 60 56.99 -0.33 17.69
CA GLY A 60 56.29 0.43 18.73
C GLY A 60 55.57 -0.53 19.68
N PRO A 61 55.37 -0.18 20.95
CA PRO A 61 54.64 -1.04 21.88
C PRO A 61 53.21 -1.28 21.40
N PRO A 62 52.62 -2.45 21.67
CA PRO A 62 51.27 -2.78 21.18
C PRO A 62 50.28 -1.73 21.70
N SER A 63 49.75 -0.93 20.78
CA SER A 63 48.61 -0.07 21.06
C SER A 63 47.45 -0.99 21.39
N THR A 64 47.15 -1.16 22.64
CA THR A 64 45.93 -1.85 23.10
C THR A 64 44.77 -1.01 22.63
N LEU A 65 44.22 -1.36 21.47
CA LEU A 65 42.88 -0.89 21.14
C LEU A 65 41.98 -1.23 22.32
N PRO A 66 41.30 -0.25 22.92
CA PRO A 66 40.31 -0.58 23.93
C PRO A 66 39.37 -1.59 23.32
N ALA A 67 39.19 -2.74 23.97
CA ALA A 67 38.15 -3.68 23.62
C ALA A 67 36.85 -2.88 23.46
N PRO A 68 35.97 -3.20 22.48
CA PRO A 68 34.69 -2.54 22.38
C PRO A 68 34.04 -2.65 23.74
N ALA A 69 33.92 -1.51 24.45
CA ALA A 69 33.21 -1.45 25.71
C ALA A 69 31.86 -2.04 25.43
N GLU A 70 31.54 -3.14 26.06
CA GLU A 70 30.24 -3.80 26.01
C GLU A 70 29.21 -2.71 26.19
N ALA A 71 28.38 -2.53 25.16
CA ALA A 71 27.27 -1.56 25.16
C ALA A 71 26.16 -2.11 26.07
N GLU A 72 26.57 -2.58 27.27
CA GLU A 72 25.66 -2.99 28.32
C GLU A 72 24.97 -1.74 28.87
N GLY A 73 23.70 -1.59 28.60
CA GLY A 73 22.80 -0.87 29.48
C GLY A 73 22.27 0.49 29.09
N ARG A 74 22.35 0.94 27.83
CA ARG A 74 21.40 2.00 27.43
C ARG A 74 20.06 1.36 27.12
N PRO A 75 19.00 1.74 27.86
CA PRO A 75 17.66 1.27 27.51
C PRO A 75 17.37 1.67 26.04
N GLN A 76 16.99 0.69 25.23
CA GLN A 76 16.59 0.96 23.84
C GLN A 76 15.43 1.98 23.86
N PRO A 77 15.45 3.01 22.98
CA PRO A 77 14.34 3.94 22.88
C PRO A 77 13.05 3.19 22.51
N ALA A 78 11.94 3.60 23.10
CA ALA A 78 10.64 3.02 22.77
C ALA A 78 10.17 3.54 21.41
N LEU A 79 9.56 2.67 20.61
CA LEU A 79 9.05 3.00 19.28
C LEU A 79 7.59 2.56 19.13
N ASP A 80 6.76 3.44 18.60
CA ASP A 80 5.48 3.14 18.00
C ASP A 80 5.67 3.14 16.49
N LEU A 81 5.40 2.01 15.85
CA LEU A 81 5.62 1.81 14.42
C LEU A 81 4.29 1.54 13.70
N LEU A 82 4.03 2.28 12.64
CA LEU A 82 2.93 2.00 11.70
C LEU A 82 3.50 1.49 10.38
N ILE A 83 3.00 0.35 9.92
CA ILE A 83 3.31 -0.27 8.63
C ILE A 83 2.05 -0.34 7.80
N TRP A 84 2.08 0.21 6.59
CA TRP A 84 0.96 0.25 5.67
C TRP A 84 1.28 -0.52 4.39
N ASP A 85 0.54 -1.59 4.15
CA ASP A 85 0.54 -2.37 2.92
C ASP A 85 -0.40 -1.73 1.89
N ALA A 86 0.13 -0.86 1.04
CA ALA A 86 -0.71 -0.13 0.10
C ALA A 86 -1.35 -1.04 -0.97
N PRO A 87 -0.66 -2.03 -1.55
CA PRO A 87 -1.27 -2.98 -2.48
C PRO A 87 -2.44 -3.76 -1.89
N ASN A 88 -2.29 -4.29 -0.67
CA ASN A 88 -3.32 -5.10 -0.02
C ASN A 88 -4.58 -4.27 0.27
N ILE A 89 -4.42 -3.10 0.89
CA ILE A 89 -5.54 -2.21 1.24
C ILE A 89 -6.25 -1.71 -0.04
N ASP A 90 -5.53 -1.28 -1.08
CA ASP A 90 -6.14 -0.81 -2.34
C ASP A 90 -6.87 -1.95 -3.07
N MET A 91 -6.33 -3.17 -3.08
CA MET A 91 -6.95 -4.34 -3.70
C MET A 91 -8.24 -4.73 -2.97
N THR A 92 -8.20 -4.77 -1.65
CA THR A 92 -9.38 -5.08 -0.83
C THR A 92 -10.43 -3.99 -0.97
N LEU A 93 -10.06 -2.72 -0.90
CA LEU A 93 -10.97 -1.61 -1.13
C LEU A 93 -11.64 -1.69 -2.51
N SER A 94 -10.87 -2.03 -3.55
CA SER A 94 -11.42 -2.24 -4.91
C SER A 94 -12.51 -3.33 -4.93
N THR A 95 -12.31 -4.40 -4.17
CA THR A 95 -13.28 -5.49 -4.05
C THR A 95 -14.51 -5.06 -3.27
N VAL A 96 -14.32 -4.37 -2.15
CA VAL A 96 -15.38 -3.88 -1.27
C VAL A 96 -16.33 -2.91 -1.99
N ILE A 97 -15.78 -1.92 -2.70
CA ILE A 97 -16.59 -0.92 -3.42
C ILE A 97 -17.03 -1.39 -4.81
N GLY A 98 -16.56 -2.55 -5.28
CA GLY A 98 -16.86 -3.09 -6.62
C GLY A 98 -16.34 -2.25 -7.79
N ALA A 99 -15.37 -1.37 -7.54
CA ALA A 99 -14.81 -0.44 -8.53
C ALA A 99 -13.35 -0.11 -8.20
N ARG A 100 -12.63 0.46 -9.18
CA ARG A 100 -11.28 0.95 -8.92
C ARG A 100 -11.30 2.12 -7.93
N PRO A 101 -10.51 2.10 -6.84
CA PRO A 101 -10.48 3.18 -5.88
C PRO A 101 -10.05 4.52 -6.51
N THR A 102 -10.78 5.56 -6.17
CA THR A 102 -10.43 6.95 -6.50
C THR A 102 -9.73 7.61 -5.31
N ALA A 103 -9.20 8.82 -5.49
CA ALA A 103 -8.64 9.57 -4.36
C ALA A 103 -9.68 9.85 -3.26
N ALA A 104 -10.96 10.00 -3.64
CA ALA A 104 -12.05 10.29 -2.69
C ALA A 104 -12.51 9.04 -1.89
N SER A 105 -12.38 7.84 -2.48
CA SER A 105 -12.77 6.60 -1.82
C SER A 105 -11.64 5.92 -1.03
N ARG A 106 -10.40 6.43 -1.15
CA ARG A 106 -9.27 5.91 -0.38
C ARG A 106 -9.29 6.42 1.05
N PRO A 107 -8.69 5.65 1.98
CA PRO A 107 -8.50 6.12 3.34
C PRO A 107 -7.71 7.44 3.38
N ARG A 108 -8.05 8.29 4.31
CA ARG A 108 -7.40 9.57 4.56
C ARG A 108 -6.15 9.37 5.40
N PHE A 109 -4.99 9.45 4.76
CA PHE A 109 -3.70 9.26 5.42
C PHE A 109 -3.41 10.30 6.50
N ASP A 110 -3.87 11.55 6.32
CA ASP A 110 -3.76 12.60 7.33
C ASP A 110 -4.54 12.27 8.62
N ALA A 111 -5.76 11.75 8.50
CA ALA A 111 -6.57 11.35 9.65
C ALA A 111 -5.98 10.12 10.36
N ILE A 112 -5.48 9.14 9.59
CA ILE A 112 -4.83 7.94 10.14
C ILE A 112 -3.52 8.31 10.85
N ALA A 113 -2.71 9.23 10.29
CA ALA A 113 -1.52 9.72 10.96
C ALA A 113 -1.86 10.40 12.30
N ALA A 114 -2.91 11.25 12.33
CA ALA A 114 -3.37 11.91 13.56
C ALA A 114 -3.81 10.89 14.61
N TRP A 115 -4.66 9.93 14.23
CA TRP A 115 -5.10 8.84 15.12
C TRP A 115 -3.92 8.02 15.65
N PHE A 116 -2.96 7.70 14.79
CA PHE A 116 -1.79 6.92 15.20
C PHE A 116 -0.93 7.67 16.21
N VAL A 117 -0.65 8.97 15.97
CA VAL A 117 0.12 9.83 16.88
C VAL A 117 -0.61 10.04 18.20
N GLU A 118 -1.93 10.27 18.17
CA GLU A 118 -2.76 10.41 19.38
C GLU A 118 -2.65 9.15 20.27
N GLY A 119 -2.65 7.96 19.69
CA GLY A 119 -2.46 6.69 20.41
C GLY A 119 -1.04 6.49 20.97
N ALA A 120 -0.04 7.26 20.54
CA ALA A 120 1.31 7.22 21.09
C ALA A 120 1.42 7.94 22.46
N GLY A 121 0.47 8.80 22.78
CA GLY A 121 0.43 9.55 24.03
C GLY A 121 1.20 10.87 23.98
N ASP A 122 1.48 11.45 25.16
CA ASP A 122 2.17 12.74 25.26
C ASP A 122 3.65 12.60 24.89
N PRO A 123 4.13 13.27 23.83
CA PRO A 123 5.53 13.21 23.41
C PRO A 123 6.49 13.88 24.41
N SER A 124 5.96 14.67 25.34
CA SER A 124 6.75 15.34 26.39
C SER A 124 6.92 14.50 27.64
N ALA A 125 6.23 13.36 27.74
CA ALA A 125 6.30 12.48 28.90
C ALA A 125 7.70 11.82 29.02
N PRO A 126 8.22 11.61 30.23
CA PRO A 126 9.44 10.84 30.41
C PRO A 126 9.29 9.42 29.84
N GLY A 127 10.18 9.03 28.93
CA GLY A 127 10.13 7.74 28.24
C GLY A 127 9.08 7.65 27.13
N ALA A 128 8.63 8.79 26.60
CA ALA A 128 7.78 8.83 25.40
C ALA A 128 8.38 8.01 24.26
N SER A 129 7.51 7.35 23.50
CA SER A 129 7.91 6.59 22.31
C SER A 129 8.26 7.52 21.15
N GLU A 130 9.27 7.17 20.39
CA GLU A 130 9.42 7.66 19.03
C GLU A 130 8.23 7.16 18.19
N VAL A 131 7.87 7.91 17.16
CA VAL A 131 6.74 7.59 16.28
C VAL A 131 7.26 7.51 14.86
N GLU A 132 7.04 6.38 14.19
CA GLU A 132 7.41 6.17 12.80
C GLU A 132 6.24 5.56 12.03
N ALA A 133 5.95 6.11 10.85
CA ALA A 133 4.92 5.58 9.95
C ALA A 133 5.51 5.34 8.56
N CYS A 134 5.36 4.10 8.07
CA CYS A 134 5.91 3.65 6.81
C CYS A 134 4.81 3.11 5.89
N VAL A 135 4.82 3.55 4.64
CA VAL A 135 3.97 3.02 3.58
C VAL A 135 4.82 2.22 2.60
N PHE A 136 4.41 0.99 2.35
CA PHE A 136 5.04 0.11 1.39
C PHE A 136 4.20 0.05 0.12
N ALA A 137 4.82 0.26 -1.04
CA ALA A 137 4.12 0.34 -2.31
C ALA A 137 4.88 -0.27 -3.46
N ASN A 138 4.19 -1.05 -4.28
CA ASN A 138 4.69 -1.51 -5.56
C ASN A 138 4.48 -0.42 -6.63
N ILE A 139 5.55 -0.04 -7.30
CA ILE A 139 5.54 1.01 -8.33
C ILE A 139 5.47 0.35 -9.71
N PRO A 140 4.41 0.61 -10.49
CA PRO A 140 4.31 0.11 -11.85
C PRO A 140 5.36 0.77 -12.76
N PRO A 141 5.70 0.15 -13.91
CA PRO A 141 6.68 0.69 -14.86
C PRO A 141 6.36 2.12 -15.34
N GLN A 142 5.09 2.50 -15.32
CA GLN A 142 4.61 3.85 -15.63
C GLN A 142 3.88 4.41 -14.40
N PRO A 143 4.59 5.13 -13.52
CA PRO A 143 4.04 5.57 -12.23
C PRO A 143 2.87 6.58 -12.36
N GLY A 144 2.79 7.34 -13.45
CA GLY A 144 1.66 8.25 -13.72
C GLY A 144 1.34 9.18 -12.54
N THR A 145 0.13 9.05 -11.99
CA THR A 145 -0.34 9.87 -10.85
C THR A 145 0.24 9.43 -9.51
N LEU A 146 0.93 8.27 -9.44
CA LEU A 146 1.48 7.73 -8.21
C LEU A 146 2.57 8.64 -7.60
N GLN A 147 3.30 9.38 -8.45
CA GLN A 147 4.26 10.38 -8.00
C GLN A 147 3.63 11.39 -7.00
N ARG A 148 2.47 11.94 -7.34
CA ARG A 148 1.77 12.90 -6.47
C ARG A 148 1.28 12.27 -5.17
N TRP A 149 0.87 11.01 -5.23
CA TRP A 149 0.45 10.27 -4.05
C TRP A 149 1.64 10.03 -3.10
N VAL A 150 2.80 9.63 -3.61
CA VAL A 150 4.04 9.50 -2.82
C VAL A 150 4.44 10.83 -2.19
N GLU A 151 4.39 11.92 -2.96
CA GLU A 151 4.70 13.26 -2.44
C GLU A 151 3.74 13.69 -1.33
N ALA A 152 2.45 13.41 -1.48
CA ALA A 152 1.45 13.68 -0.45
C ALA A 152 1.72 12.90 0.85
N LEU A 153 2.01 11.59 0.76
CA LEU A 153 2.36 10.77 1.91
C LEU A 153 3.57 11.31 2.66
N ARG A 154 4.63 11.64 1.93
CA ARG A 154 5.82 12.26 2.53
C ARG A 154 5.50 13.60 3.20
N GLY A 155 4.56 14.37 2.63
CA GLY A 155 4.05 15.61 3.20
C GLY A 155 3.28 15.41 4.51
N PHE A 156 2.65 14.24 4.70
CA PHE A 156 1.98 13.85 5.95
C PHE A 156 2.91 13.19 6.98
N GLY A 157 4.20 13.06 6.67
CA GLY A 157 5.18 12.49 7.58
C GLY A 157 5.42 10.99 7.44
N TYR A 158 4.86 10.34 6.42
CA TYR A 158 5.15 8.94 6.15
C TYR A 158 6.49 8.75 5.44
N SER A 159 7.27 7.76 5.88
CA SER A 159 8.32 7.17 5.05
C SER A 159 7.67 6.29 3.99
N VAL A 160 8.14 6.37 2.74
CA VAL A 160 7.58 5.55 1.66
C VAL A 160 8.65 4.62 1.12
N PHE A 161 8.47 3.32 1.30
CA PHE A 161 9.24 2.29 0.64
C PHE A 161 8.59 1.98 -0.71
N ALA A 162 9.30 2.27 -1.79
CA ALA A 162 8.79 2.18 -3.16
C ALA A 162 9.57 1.14 -3.94
N ARG A 163 8.99 -0.05 -4.15
CA ARG A 163 9.61 -1.14 -4.90
C ARG A 163 9.10 -1.18 -6.34
N PRO A 164 9.96 -1.10 -7.38
CA PRO A 164 9.54 -1.32 -8.75
C PRO A 164 8.96 -2.73 -8.92
N LYS A 165 7.74 -2.84 -9.43
CA LYS A 165 7.10 -4.12 -9.73
C LYS A 165 7.63 -4.65 -11.05
N SER A 166 8.36 -5.78 -11.02
CA SER A 166 8.96 -6.44 -12.17
C SER A 166 8.13 -7.60 -12.68
N GLN A 167 7.45 -8.33 -11.77
CA GLN A 167 6.59 -9.45 -12.05
C GLN A 167 5.17 -9.22 -11.51
N PRO A 168 4.13 -9.86 -12.05
CA PRO A 168 2.77 -9.72 -11.56
C PRO A 168 2.57 -10.17 -10.10
N ASP A 169 3.35 -11.17 -9.68
CA ASP A 169 3.35 -11.81 -8.37
C ASP A 169 4.40 -11.26 -7.39
N ASP A 170 5.13 -10.20 -7.79
CA ASP A 170 6.02 -9.49 -6.87
C ASP A 170 5.20 -8.96 -5.69
N ASP A 171 5.53 -9.42 -4.50
CA ASP A 171 4.95 -8.96 -3.27
C ASP A 171 5.96 -8.18 -2.43
N ILE A 172 5.48 -7.46 -1.44
CA ILE A 172 6.25 -6.51 -0.62
C ILE A 172 6.25 -6.94 0.85
N ASP A 173 5.63 -8.06 1.18
CA ASP A 173 5.42 -8.52 2.54
C ASP A 173 6.76 -8.77 3.26
N GLN A 174 7.72 -9.38 2.55
CA GLN A 174 9.03 -9.62 3.12
C GLN A 174 9.76 -8.31 3.45
N ASP A 175 9.68 -7.29 2.58
CA ASP A 175 10.27 -5.98 2.85
C ASP A 175 9.67 -5.33 4.10
N MET A 176 8.37 -5.52 4.34
CA MET A 176 7.68 -5.05 5.55
C MET A 176 8.16 -5.79 6.80
N LEU A 177 8.24 -7.11 6.74
CA LEU A 177 8.73 -7.94 7.85
C LEU A 177 10.18 -7.64 8.18
N ASP A 178 11.04 -7.48 7.17
CA ASP A 178 12.45 -7.11 7.35
C ASP A 178 12.57 -5.74 8.01
N HIS A 179 11.75 -4.77 7.62
CA HIS A 179 11.74 -3.45 8.25
C HIS A 179 11.32 -3.53 9.73
N ILE A 180 10.25 -4.28 10.02
CA ILE A 180 9.81 -4.50 11.41
C ILE A 180 10.95 -5.13 12.23
N ALA A 181 11.62 -6.15 11.70
CA ALA A 181 12.73 -6.82 12.37
C ALA A 181 13.92 -5.88 12.65
N VAL A 182 14.29 -5.04 11.69
CA VAL A 182 15.34 -4.02 11.86
C VAL A 182 14.96 -3.02 12.95
N ARG A 183 13.71 -2.60 13.00
CA ARG A 183 13.24 -1.67 14.04
C ARG A 183 13.15 -2.33 15.40
N ALA A 184 12.70 -3.57 15.49
CA ALA A 184 12.69 -4.36 16.72
C ALA A 184 14.11 -4.60 17.29
N HIS A 185 15.12 -4.69 16.40
CA HIS A 185 16.51 -4.82 16.83
C HIS A 185 17.08 -3.51 17.43
N SER A 186 16.71 -2.36 16.84
CA SER A 186 17.25 -1.04 17.24
C SER A 186 16.44 -0.33 18.33
N HIS A 187 15.18 -0.70 18.51
CA HIS A 187 14.23 -0.07 19.42
C HIS A 187 13.43 -1.14 20.17
N ARG A 188 12.95 -0.79 21.34
CA ARG A 188 11.90 -1.57 21.99
C ARG A 188 10.57 -1.20 21.36
N LEU A 189 10.02 -2.06 20.51
CA LEU A 189 8.69 -1.84 19.94
C LEU A 189 7.65 -1.86 21.07
N ARG A 190 7.06 -0.71 21.35
CA ARG A 190 5.98 -0.58 22.31
C ARG A 190 4.64 -0.94 21.66
N ARG A 191 4.39 -0.38 20.46
CA ARG A 191 3.19 -0.60 19.66
C ARG A 191 3.56 -0.76 18.19
N LEU A 192 2.97 -1.76 17.56
CA LEU A 192 3.03 -1.96 16.12
C LEU A 192 1.62 -1.95 15.55
N VAL A 193 1.36 -1.05 14.61
CA VAL A 193 0.08 -0.98 13.88
C VAL A 193 0.32 -1.41 12.44
N VAL A 194 -0.34 -2.48 11.99
CA VAL A 194 -0.17 -3.05 10.66
C VAL A 194 -1.46 -2.89 9.87
N PHE A 195 -1.41 -2.12 8.78
CA PHE A 195 -2.50 -2.00 7.82
C PHE A 195 -2.34 -3.04 6.73
N SER A 196 -2.79 -4.26 6.98
CA SER A 196 -2.85 -5.37 6.01
C SER A 196 -3.86 -6.43 6.44
N GLY A 197 -4.66 -6.92 5.49
CA GLY A 197 -5.57 -8.05 5.68
C GLY A 197 -4.95 -9.41 5.32
N ASP A 198 -3.71 -9.46 4.82
CA ASP A 198 -3.06 -10.71 4.42
C ASP A 198 -2.38 -11.40 5.61
N GLY A 199 -3.04 -12.44 6.13
CA GLY A 199 -2.51 -13.23 7.25
C GLY A 199 -1.49 -14.29 6.87
N ARG A 200 -1.27 -14.58 5.58
CA ARG A 200 -0.41 -15.70 5.18
C ARG A 200 1.03 -15.53 5.63
N ASN A 201 1.54 -14.31 5.52
CA ASN A 201 2.91 -13.98 5.86
C ASN A 201 3.02 -13.27 7.22
N PHE A 202 1.94 -12.64 7.71
CA PHE A 202 1.97 -11.78 8.89
C PHE A 202 1.52 -12.46 10.18
N ALA A 203 0.62 -13.45 10.15
CA ALA A 203 0.00 -14.00 11.37
C ALA A 203 1.03 -14.45 12.42
N GLU A 204 1.92 -15.37 12.08
CA GLU A 204 2.90 -15.92 13.01
C GLU A 204 3.95 -14.90 13.48
N PRO A 205 4.58 -14.07 12.61
CA PRO A 205 5.50 -13.02 13.03
C PRO A 205 4.87 -11.99 13.96
N LEU A 206 3.63 -11.57 13.70
CA LEU A 206 2.94 -10.59 14.55
C LEU A 206 2.60 -11.16 15.93
N GLU A 207 2.09 -12.39 15.99
CA GLU A 207 1.85 -13.07 17.26
C GLU A 207 3.14 -13.29 18.06
N GLN A 208 4.26 -13.54 17.40
CA GLN A 208 5.55 -13.64 18.08
C GLN A 208 5.95 -12.31 18.75
N LEU A 209 5.77 -11.19 18.06
CA LEU A 209 6.02 -9.87 18.64
C LEU A 209 5.14 -9.58 19.85
N VAL A 210 3.88 -10.04 19.86
CA VAL A 210 3.02 -9.93 21.05
C VAL A 210 3.59 -10.73 22.21
N ARG A 211 4.06 -11.96 21.96
CA ARG A 211 4.70 -12.79 23.01
C ARG A 211 5.98 -12.16 23.56
N GLU A 212 6.65 -11.32 22.77
CA GLU A 212 7.83 -10.54 23.14
C GLU A 212 7.48 -9.22 23.86
N GLY A 213 6.20 -8.90 23.98
CA GLY A 213 5.70 -7.75 24.75
C GLY A 213 5.39 -6.51 23.91
N THR A 214 5.32 -6.63 22.59
CA THR A 214 4.83 -5.57 21.71
C THR A 214 3.30 -5.58 21.67
N HIS A 215 2.66 -4.41 21.79
CA HIS A 215 1.23 -4.27 21.53
C HIS A 215 1.00 -4.20 20.01
N VAL A 216 0.39 -5.24 19.44
CA VAL A 216 0.15 -5.34 17.99
C VAL A 216 -1.30 -5.10 17.66
N VAL A 217 -1.57 -4.12 16.78
CA VAL A 217 -2.88 -3.77 16.26
C VAL A 217 -2.90 -4.01 14.75
N VAL A 218 -3.82 -4.83 14.29
CA VAL A 218 -4.07 -5.04 12.86
C VAL A 218 -5.25 -4.18 12.44
N VAL A 219 -5.05 -3.36 11.42
CA VAL A 219 -6.10 -2.52 10.84
C VAL A 219 -6.34 -2.95 9.41
N ALA A 220 -7.53 -3.44 9.11
CA ALA A 220 -7.88 -3.91 7.77
C ALA A 220 -9.40 -3.95 7.59
N PHE A 221 -9.84 -4.32 6.40
CA PHE A 221 -11.25 -4.65 6.18
C PHE A 221 -11.59 -6.00 6.81
N SER A 222 -12.65 -6.08 7.60
CA SER A 222 -13.05 -7.31 8.30
C SER A 222 -13.29 -8.51 7.37
N GLU A 223 -13.61 -8.26 6.09
CA GLU A 223 -13.83 -9.32 5.10
C GLU A 223 -12.59 -10.15 4.78
N VAL A 224 -11.38 -9.63 5.06
CA VAL A 224 -10.12 -10.30 4.70
C VAL A 224 -9.21 -10.57 5.89
N ALA A 225 -9.46 -9.94 7.03
CA ALA A 225 -8.59 -9.99 8.21
C ALA A 225 -8.91 -11.16 9.16
N GLY A 226 -9.42 -12.28 8.63
CA GLY A 226 -9.84 -13.43 9.46
C GLY A 226 -8.76 -13.94 10.42
N TYR A 227 -7.49 -13.82 10.06
CA TYR A 227 -6.37 -14.22 10.92
C TYR A 227 -6.27 -13.35 12.20
N ALA A 228 -6.48 -12.04 12.05
CA ALA A 228 -6.42 -11.13 13.19
C ALA A 228 -7.68 -11.20 14.06
N ILE A 229 -8.87 -11.31 13.41
CA ILE A 229 -10.16 -11.42 14.10
C ILE A 229 -10.24 -12.70 14.94
N SER A 230 -9.62 -13.80 14.48
CA SER A 230 -9.65 -15.09 15.18
C SER A 230 -8.49 -15.29 16.17
N SER A 231 -7.53 -14.37 16.23
CA SER A 231 -6.41 -14.46 17.15
C SER A 231 -6.77 -13.88 18.52
N ASP A 232 -6.47 -14.61 19.57
CA ASP A 232 -6.61 -14.12 20.97
C ASP A 232 -5.45 -13.17 21.37
N LEU A 233 -4.44 -13.01 20.51
CA LEU A 233 -3.23 -12.24 20.79
C LEU A 233 -3.24 -10.86 20.09
N LEU A 234 -3.85 -10.77 18.91
CA LEU A 234 -3.83 -9.56 18.08
C LEU A 234 -5.06 -8.70 18.39
N GLU A 235 -4.86 -7.40 18.52
CA GLU A 235 -5.97 -6.45 18.50
C GLU A 235 -6.37 -6.19 17.04
N PHE A 236 -7.66 -6.27 16.72
CA PHE A 236 -8.19 -5.97 15.40
C PHE A 236 -9.07 -4.72 15.42
N ILE A 237 -8.86 -3.84 14.46
CA ILE A 237 -9.70 -2.67 14.20
C ILE A 237 -10.09 -2.69 12.73
N ASP A 238 -11.40 -2.63 12.42
CA ASP A 238 -11.82 -2.40 11.05
C ASP A 238 -11.39 -1.00 10.61
N ILE A 239 -10.85 -0.88 9.39
CA ILE A 239 -10.30 0.38 8.90
C ILE A 239 -11.33 1.53 8.85
N GLU A 240 -12.63 1.23 8.73
CA GLU A 240 -13.70 2.24 8.82
C GLU A 240 -13.93 2.74 10.25
N ASP A 241 -13.52 1.97 11.27
CA ASP A 241 -13.64 2.37 12.66
C ASP A 241 -12.49 3.30 13.10
N VAL A 242 -11.46 3.47 12.28
CA VAL A 242 -10.43 4.50 12.52
C VAL A 242 -11.03 5.88 12.29
N PRO A 243 -11.03 6.77 13.29
CA PRO A 243 -11.70 8.06 13.22
C PRO A 243 -11.25 8.91 12.03
N GLY A 244 -12.18 9.26 11.17
CA GLY A 244 -11.93 10.10 9.99
C GLY A 244 -11.17 9.41 8.84
N ALA A 245 -10.92 8.11 8.92
CA ALA A 245 -10.25 7.36 7.86
C ALA A 245 -10.98 7.46 6.51
N PHE A 246 -12.29 7.58 6.52
CA PHE A 246 -13.09 7.83 5.33
C PHE A 246 -13.93 9.09 5.48
N VAL A 247 -14.16 9.81 4.37
CA VAL A 247 -15.01 11.01 4.36
C VAL A 247 -16.47 10.62 4.58
N GLU A 248 -16.88 9.50 3.97
CA GLU A 248 -18.21 8.93 4.09
C GLU A 248 -18.07 7.40 4.31
N PRO A 249 -18.99 6.76 5.04
CA PRO A 249 -19.00 5.31 5.17
C PRO A 249 -19.04 4.62 3.81
N LEU A 250 -18.32 3.52 3.67
CA LEU A 250 -18.33 2.72 2.45
C LEU A 250 -19.68 2.03 2.26
N ASP A 251 -20.13 1.92 1.00
CA ASP A 251 -21.35 1.17 0.65
C ASP A 251 -21.05 -0.35 0.67
N ARG A 252 -20.96 -0.89 1.88
CA ARG A 252 -20.73 -2.32 2.13
C ARG A 252 -21.56 -2.84 3.30
N VAL A 253 -21.72 -4.15 3.32
CA VAL A 253 -22.39 -4.83 4.43
C VAL A 253 -21.34 -5.31 5.44
N ARG A 254 -21.41 -4.81 6.65
CA ARG A 254 -20.58 -5.24 7.77
C ARG A 254 -21.35 -6.26 8.63
N LEU A 255 -21.05 -7.54 8.44
CA LEU A 255 -21.67 -8.61 9.23
C LEU A 255 -21.14 -8.67 10.67
N ASP A 256 -19.93 -8.18 10.90
CA ASP A 256 -19.28 -8.04 12.20
C ASP A 256 -19.92 -6.94 13.07
N ALA A 257 -20.57 -5.96 12.44
CA ALA A 257 -21.23 -4.82 13.10
C ALA A 257 -22.75 -4.93 13.17
N LEU A 258 -23.31 -6.12 12.93
CA LEU A 258 -24.76 -6.31 13.04
C LEU A 258 -25.25 -6.19 14.51
N PRO A 259 -26.38 -5.51 14.74
CA PRO A 259 -26.99 -5.48 16.07
C PRO A 259 -27.44 -6.89 16.51
N PRO A 260 -27.45 -7.19 17.83
CA PRO A 260 -27.80 -8.53 18.34
C PRO A 260 -29.21 -9.01 17.96
N ASP A 261 -30.12 -8.09 17.71
CA ASP A 261 -31.50 -8.36 17.27
C ASP A 261 -31.66 -8.48 15.76
N GLY A 262 -30.53 -8.38 15.03
CA GLY A 262 -30.47 -8.47 13.56
C GLY A 262 -30.78 -7.16 12.85
N ALA A 263 -30.49 -7.11 11.56
CA ALA A 263 -30.79 -5.98 10.69
C ALA A 263 -31.28 -6.43 9.31
N TRP A 264 -32.16 -5.63 8.70
CA TRP A 264 -32.56 -5.81 7.32
C TRP A 264 -31.52 -5.20 6.39
N LEU A 265 -30.78 -6.05 5.68
CA LEU A 265 -29.83 -5.62 4.64
C LEU A 265 -30.60 -5.36 3.35
N ARG A 266 -30.58 -4.11 2.92
CA ARG A 266 -31.31 -3.71 1.71
C ARG A 266 -30.64 -4.24 0.45
N PRO A 267 -31.37 -4.69 -0.57
CA PRO A 267 -30.79 -5.12 -1.84
C PRO A 267 -30.13 -3.94 -2.55
N THR A 268 -28.96 -4.18 -3.14
CA THR A 268 -28.21 -3.17 -3.92
C THR A 268 -28.85 -2.87 -5.28
N ARG A 269 -29.74 -3.75 -5.76
CA ARG A 269 -30.55 -3.55 -6.98
C ARG A 269 -31.91 -4.22 -6.85
N SER A 270 -32.89 -3.74 -7.58
CA SER A 270 -34.21 -4.38 -7.56
C SER A 270 -34.18 -5.78 -8.17
N LEU A 271 -35.00 -6.69 -7.66
CA LEU A 271 -35.12 -8.05 -8.22
C LEU A 271 -35.54 -8.01 -9.70
N ARG A 272 -36.35 -7.02 -10.08
CA ARG A 272 -36.81 -6.84 -11.48
C ARG A 272 -35.64 -6.49 -12.40
N ASP A 273 -34.74 -5.58 -11.99
CA ASP A 273 -33.58 -5.19 -12.77
C ASP A 273 -32.57 -6.36 -12.87
N PHE A 274 -32.43 -7.13 -11.82
CA PHE A 274 -31.60 -8.34 -11.83
C PHE A 274 -32.13 -9.35 -12.89
N VAL A 275 -33.42 -9.68 -12.87
CA VAL A 275 -34.03 -10.61 -13.82
C VAL A 275 -33.93 -10.09 -15.26
N SER A 276 -34.18 -8.79 -15.50
CA SER A 276 -34.05 -8.18 -16.83
C SER A 276 -32.63 -8.27 -17.38
N SER A 277 -31.61 -8.15 -16.53
CA SER A 277 -30.20 -8.29 -16.95
C SER A 277 -29.83 -9.73 -17.35
N PHE A 278 -30.52 -10.71 -16.81
CA PHE A 278 -30.32 -12.14 -17.14
C PHE A 278 -30.94 -12.52 -18.48
N THR A 279 -32.17 -12.02 -18.75
CA THR A 279 -32.86 -12.28 -20.03
C THR A 279 -32.15 -11.64 -21.20
N ALA A 280 -31.66 -10.40 -21.04
CA ALA A 280 -30.92 -9.70 -22.10
C ALA A 280 -29.55 -10.36 -22.45
N ARG A 281 -28.98 -11.21 -21.58
CA ARG A 281 -27.76 -12.00 -21.89
C ARG A 281 -28.06 -13.30 -22.64
N ARG A 282 -29.29 -13.81 -22.59
CA ARG A 282 -29.67 -15.08 -23.19
C ARG A 282 -30.03 -14.94 -24.67
N ASP A 283 -30.29 -13.68 -25.13
CA ASP A 283 -30.69 -13.33 -26.49
C ASP A 283 -29.49 -12.83 -27.34
N ARG A 284 -28.27 -13.02 -26.88
CA ARG A 284 -27.00 -12.76 -27.59
C ARG A 284 -26.24 -14.07 -27.81
#